data_de1391df84e33ac70bac6f1532bb0965
#
_entry.id   de1391df84e33ac70bac6f1532bb0965
#
_cell.length_a   1.000
_cell.length_b   1.000
_cell.length_c   1.000
_cell.angle_alpha   90.00
_cell.angle_beta   90.00
_cell.angle_gamma   90.00
#
_symmetry.space_group_name_H-M   'P 1'
#
loop_
_entity.id
_entity.type
_entity.pdbx_description
1 polymer ?
#
loop_
_entity_poly.entity_id
_entity_poly.type
_entity_poly.pdbx_seq_one_letter_code
_entity_poly.pdbx_strand_id
1 'polypeptide(L)'
;MNEQQRQAYLDQIDYGRIERVIAYKNVQFIIDHQHDTREQLTAYLKSCTERIGHPPAVVEVIGGEYIEYRFGSWQTAIRSFYSGKITEIKNPHSFRNRKIVQDLCEIELKRLAAKDAASSGRGVQR
;
A
#
# COMPACT_ATOMS: atom_id res chain seq x y z
N MET A 1 21.44 -9.24 -3.58
CA MET A 1 21.44 -7.84 -4.09
C MET A 1 22.09 -6.95 -3.04
N ASN A 2 23.15 -6.23 -3.42
CA ASN A 2 23.79 -5.28 -2.51
C ASN A 2 23.05 -3.94 -2.55
N GLU A 3 23.48 -2.99 -1.70
CA GLU A 3 22.80 -1.71 -1.54
C GLU A 3 22.87 -0.83 -2.80
N GLN A 4 24.02 -0.87 -3.50
CA GLN A 4 24.18 -0.12 -4.76
C GLN A 4 23.25 -0.64 -5.84
N GLN A 5 23.12 -1.97 -5.96
CA GLN A 5 22.20 -2.57 -6.92
C GLN A 5 20.75 -2.24 -6.59
N ARG A 6 20.40 -2.31 -5.30
CA ARG A 6 19.07 -1.94 -4.83
C ARG A 6 18.75 -0.50 -5.17
N GLN A 7 19.67 0.42 -4.91
CA GLN A 7 19.47 1.84 -5.19
C GLN A 7 19.30 2.10 -6.69
N ALA A 8 20.08 1.40 -7.53
CA ALA A 8 19.96 1.51 -8.98
C ALA A 8 18.55 1.11 -9.45
N TYR A 9 17.96 0.05 -8.89
CA TYR A 9 16.60 -0.35 -9.22
C TYR A 9 15.57 0.66 -8.68
N LEU A 10 15.77 1.15 -7.46
CA LEU A 10 14.88 2.16 -6.89
C LEU A 10 14.84 3.44 -7.71
N ASP A 11 15.97 3.82 -8.31
CA ASP A 11 16.06 5.00 -9.16
C ASP A 11 15.27 4.83 -10.47
N GLN A 12 14.98 3.59 -10.87
CA GLN A 12 14.21 3.28 -12.08
C GLN A 12 12.71 3.20 -11.83
N ILE A 13 12.27 3.26 -10.58
CA ILE A 13 10.85 3.10 -10.25
C ILE A 13 10.04 4.28 -10.78
N ASP A 14 8.99 3.95 -11.52
CA ASP A 14 8.01 4.91 -12.01
C ASP A 14 6.92 5.07 -10.93
N TYR A 15 7.02 6.13 -10.15
CA TYR A 15 6.03 6.41 -9.10
C TYR A 15 4.64 6.72 -9.65
N GLY A 16 4.55 7.22 -10.89
CA GLY A 16 3.27 7.38 -11.56
C GLY A 16 2.57 6.04 -11.80
N ARG A 17 3.35 5.02 -12.13
CA ARG A 17 2.82 3.65 -12.25
C ARG A 17 2.32 3.15 -10.89
N ILE A 18 3.07 3.41 -9.82
CA ILE A 18 2.66 3.03 -8.47
C ILE A 18 1.32 3.69 -8.11
N GLU A 19 1.15 4.98 -8.41
CA GLU A 19 -0.11 5.69 -8.20
C GLU A 19 -1.27 5.04 -8.97
N ARG A 20 -1.04 4.66 -10.21
CA ARG A 20 -2.08 4.01 -11.04
C ARG A 20 -2.44 2.63 -10.49
N VAL A 21 -1.47 1.88 -9.98
CA VAL A 21 -1.71 0.59 -9.35
C VAL A 21 -2.56 0.78 -8.09
N ILE A 22 -2.25 1.78 -7.28
CA ILE A 22 -3.02 2.08 -6.07
C ILE A 22 -4.46 2.45 -6.45
N ALA A 23 -4.65 3.29 -7.46
CA ALA A 23 -5.98 3.67 -7.93
C ALA A 23 -6.78 2.45 -8.38
N TYR A 24 -6.16 1.56 -9.15
CA TYR A 24 -6.79 0.32 -9.59
C TYR A 24 -7.18 -0.56 -8.39
N LYS A 25 -6.27 -0.71 -7.42
CA LYS A 25 -6.52 -1.52 -6.22
C LYS A 25 -7.66 -0.93 -5.37
N ASN A 26 -7.77 0.40 -5.30
CA ASN A 26 -8.87 1.05 -4.59
C ASN A 26 -10.23 0.74 -5.23
N VAL A 27 -10.31 0.78 -6.56
CA VAL A 27 -11.53 0.40 -7.28
C VAL A 27 -11.86 -1.07 -7.05
N GLN A 28 -10.86 -1.94 -7.16
CA GLN A 28 -11.04 -3.37 -6.96
C GLN A 28 -11.50 -3.68 -5.53
N PHE A 29 -10.98 -2.94 -4.55
CA PHE A 29 -11.39 -3.08 -3.16
C PHE A 29 -12.90 -2.83 -3.01
N ILE A 30 -13.41 -1.77 -3.64
CA ILE A 30 -14.84 -1.45 -3.57
C ILE A 30 -15.66 -2.62 -4.09
N ILE A 31 -15.27 -3.17 -5.24
CA ILE A 31 -15.98 -4.30 -5.86
C ILE A 31 -15.96 -5.52 -4.93
N ASP A 32 -14.80 -5.84 -4.38
CA ASP A 32 -14.60 -7.04 -3.57
C ASP A 32 -15.25 -6.94 -2.19
N HIS A 33 -15.42 -5.72 -1.66
CA HIS A 33 -15.87 -5.50 -0.29
C HIS A 33 -17.20 -4.74 -0.19
N GLN A 34 -17.92 -4.58 -1.30
CA GLN A 34 -19.18 -3.82 -1.31
C GLN A 34 -20.26 -4.42 -0.40
N HIS A 35 -20.19 -5.71 -0.12
CA HIS A 35 -21.13 -6.42 0.74
C HIS A 35 -20.56 -6.74 2.12
N ASP A 36 -19.37 -6.25 2.44
CA ASP A 36 -18.76 -6.47 3.75
C ASP A 36 -19.56 -5.74 4.84
N THR A 37 -19.63 -6.37 5.99
CA THR A 37 -20.17 -5.74 7.19
C THR A 37 -19.15 -4.75 7.75
N ARG A 38 -19.60 -3.87 8.68
CA ARG A 38 -18.68 -2.97 9.38
C ARG A 38 -17.63 -3.76 10.16
N GLU A 39 -18.03 -4.90 10.75
CA GLU A 39 -17.11 -5.78 11.47
C GLU A 39 -16.01 -6.31 10.58
N GLN A 40 -16.34 -6.69 9.34
CA GLN A 40 -15.37 -7.17 8.38
C GLN A 40 -14.42 -6.05 7.95
N LEU A 41 -14.94 -4.84 7.72
CA LEU A 41 -14.11 -3.68 7.39
C LEU A 41 -13.23 -3.27 8.56
N THR A 42 -13.74 -3.35 9.79
CA THR A 42 -12.95 -3.11 11.01
C THR A 42 -11.79 -4.09 11.11
N ALA A 43 -12.03 -5.38 10.86
CA ALA A 43 -10.99 -6.40 10.87
C ALA A 43 -9.90 -6.11 9.84
N TYR A 44 -10.29 -5.66 8.65
CA TYR A 44 -9.34 -5.26 7.61
C TYR A 44 -8.47 -4.08 8.08
N LEU A 45 -9.08 -3.02 8.63
CA LEU A 45 -8.35 -1.85 9.14
C LEU A 45 -7.43 -2.22 10.29
N LYS A 46 -7.87 -3.10 11.18
CA LYS A 46 -7.05 -3.58 12.28
C LYS A 46 -5.81 -4.29 11.75
N SER A 47 -5.98 -5.13 10.76
CA SER A 47 -4.88 -5.82 10.08
C SER A 47 -3.89 -4.82 9.45
N CYS A 48 -4.40 -3.78 8.78
CA CYS A 48 -3.57 -2.73 8.21
C CYS A 48 -2.78 -1.99 9.29
N THR A 49 -3.43 -1.67 10.42
CA THR A 49 -2.80 -0.98 11.54
C THR A 49 -1.67 -1.82 12.13
N GLU A 50 -1.88 -3.12 12.28
CA GLU A 50 -0.84 -4.03 12.78
C GLU A 50 0.36 -4.09 11.84
N ARG A 51 0.10 -4.12 10.52
CA ARG A 51 1.15 -4.16 9.52
C ARG A 51 1.94 -2.85 9.45
N ILE A 52 1.26 -1.72 9.55
CA ILE A 52 1.87 -0.39 9.48
C ILE A 52 2.54 -0.02 10.80
N GLY A 53 1.99 -0.46 11.94
CA GLY A 53 2.51 -0.17 13.27
C GLY A 53 1.85 1.00 13.98
N HIS A 54 0.88 1.65 13.37
CA HIS A 54 0.11 2.76 13.94
C HIS A 54 -1.20 2.90 13.17
N PRO A 55 -2.22 3.62 13.74
CA PRO A 55 -3.44 3.89 13.01
C PRO A 55 -3.11 4.71 11.74
N PRO A 56 -3.53 4.23 10.57
CA PRO A 56 -3.18 4.89 9.31
C PRO A 56 -4.09 6.06 8.99
N ALA A 57 -3.60 6.97 8.13
CA ALA A 57 -4.46 7.94 7.46
C ALA A 57 -5.23 7.24 6.33
N VAL A 58 -6.30 7.88 5.85
CA VAL A 58 -7.14 7.37 4.76
C VAL A 58 -6.29 6.94 3.55
N VAL A 59 -5.29 7.74 3.21
CA VAL A 59 -4.46 7.55 2.00
C VAL A 59 -3.38 6.48 2.18
N GLU A 60 -3.19 5.97 3.38
CA GLU A 60 -2.15 4.99 3.67
C GLU A 60 -2.61 3.54 3.48
N VAL A 61 -3.89 3.31 3.22
CA VAL A 61 -4.45 1.97 3.04
C VAL A 61 -5.26 1.87 1.75
N ILE A 62 -5.25 0.69 1.14
CA ILE A 62 -6.13 0.40 0.02
C ILE A 62 -7.57 0.40 0.54
N GLY A 63 -8.45 1.06 -0.20
CA GLY A 63 -9.87 1.14 0.17
C GLY A 63 -10.19 2.14 1.26
N GLY A 64 -9.22 2.99 1.65
CA GLY A 64 -9.42 3.94 2.75
C GLY A 64 -10.62 4.86 2.55
N GLU A 65 -10.74 5.47 1.37
CA GLU A 65 -11.85 6.38 1.09
C GLU A 65 -13.21 5.67 1.14
N TYR A 66 -13.27 4.44 0.61
CA TYR A 66 -14.47 3.64 0.66
C TYR A 66 -14.87 3.29 2.10
N ILE A 67 -13.89 2.93 2.93
CA ILE A 67 -14.12 2.61 4.34
C ILE A 67 -14.61 3.86 5.08
N GLU A 68 -13.99 5.00 4.82
CA GLU A 68 -14.44 6.28 5.38
C GLU A 68 -15.91 6.54 5.03
N TYR A 69 -16.27 6.32 3.80
CA TYR A 69 -17.65 6.45 3.33
C TYR A 69 -18.59 5.51 4.09
N ARG A 70 -18.21 4.24 4.25
CA ARG A 70 -19.03 3.22 4.91
C ARG A 70 -19.24 3.52 6.40
N PHE A 71 -18.28 4.13 7.07
CA PHE A 71 -18.38 4.50 8.49
C PHE A 71 -18.89 5.92 8.71
N GLY A 72 -18.97 6.73 7.68
CA GLY A 72 -19.39 8.14 7.77
C GLY A 72 -18.24 9.10 8.05
N SER A 73 -17.17 8.65 8.68
CA SER A 73 -15.94 9.41 8.89
C SER A 73 -14.78 8.45 9.14
N TRP A 74 -13.57 8.90 8.85
CA TRP A 74 -12.37 8.10 9.11
C TRP A 74 -12.15 7.88 10.60
N GLN A 75 -12.43 8.92 11.40
CA GLN A 75 -12.32 8.80 12.85
C GLN A 75 -13.23 7.70 13.39
N THR A 76 -14.48 7.63 12.92
CA THR A 76 -15.41 6.58 13.31
C THR A 76 -14.86 5.20 12.94
N ALA A 77 -14.30 5.07 11.74
CA ALA A 77 -13.72 3.81 11.30
C ALA A 77 -12.58 3.36 12.22
N ILE A 78 -11.65 4.25 12.53
CA ILE A 78 -10.52 3.93 13.41
C ILE A 78 -11.00 3.64 14.82
N ARG A 79 -11.96 4.42 15.34
CA ARG A 79 -12.50 4.21 16.70
C ARG A 79 -13.25 2.90 16.88
N SER A 80 -13.63 2.25 15.77
CA SER A 80 -14.27 0.94 15.85
C SER A 80 -13.37 -0.13 16.47
N PHE A 81 -12.05 0.06 16.47
CA PHE A 81 -11.10 -0.93 17.02
C PHE A 81 -9.95 -0.29 17.82
N TYR A 82 -9.80 1.02 17.80
CA TYR A 82 -8.63 1.69 18.41
C TYR A 82 -9.07 2.85 19.29
N SER A 83 -8.62 2.85 20.55
CA SER A 83 -9.01 3.86 21.55
C SER A 83 -7.87 4.82 21.91
N GLY A 84 -6.66 4.60 21.38
CA GLY A 84 -5.50 5.44 21.67
C GLY A 84 -5.48 6.75 20.90
N LYS A 85 -4.35 7.44 20.94
CA LYS A 85 -4.17 8.68 20.18
C LYS A 85 -4.16 8.42 18.68
N ILE A 86 -4.83 9.28 17.93
CA ILE A 86 -4.93 9.15 16.47
C ILE A 86 -4.22 10.30 15.74
N THR A 87 -3.16 10.84 16.36
CA THR A 87 -2.40 11.98 15.82
C THR A 87 -1.84 11.68 14.43
N GLU A 88 -1.41 10.45 14.20
CA GLU A 88 -0.85 10.00 12.92
C GLU A 88 -1.84 10.13 11.77
N ILE A 89 -3.14 10.04 12.05
CA ILE A 89 -4.18 10.17 11.04
C ILE A 89 -4.19 11.56 10.40
N LYS A 90 -3.83 12.58 11.18
CA LYS A 90 -3.83 13.98 10.73
C LYS A 90 -2.57 14.32 9.93
N ASN A 91 -1.50 13.55 10.09
CA ASN A 91 -0.20 13.82 9.49
C ASN A 91 0.27 12.58 8.72
N PRO A 92 -0.34 12.30 7.56
CA PRO A 92 0.06 11.13 6.77
C PRO A 92 1.48 11.29 6.26
N HIS A 93 2.20 10.18 6.18
CA HIS A 93 3.54 10.17 5.59
C HIS A 93 3.50 10.66 4.15
N SER A 94 4.59 11.25 3.67
CA SER A 94 4.72 11.61 2.27
C SER A 94 4.49 10.36 1.40
N PHE A 95 4.08 10.55 0.15
CA PHE A 95 3.70 9.46 -0.75
C PHE A 95 4.75 8.33 -0.76
N ARG A 96 6.03 8.68 -0.93
CA ARG A 96 7.10 7.67 -1.03
C ARG A 96 7.36 6.92 0.27
N ASN A 97 7.01 7.51 1.40
CA ASN A 97 7.24 6.90 2.72
C ASN A 97 6.04 6.10 3.23
N ARG A 98 4.93 6.08 2.51
CA ARG A 98 3.77 5.28 2.89
C ARG A 98 4.07 3.80 2.73
N LYS A 99 3.68 3.01 3.72
CA LYS A 99 3.93 1.55 3.70
C LYS A 99 3.42 0.88 2.43
N ILE A 100 2.23 1.27 1.97
CA ILE A 100 1.65 0.74 0.74
C ILE A 100 2.54 1.01 -0.48
N VAL A 101 3.11 2.21 -0.56
CA VAL A 101 4.01 2.58 -1.66
C VAL A 101 5.32 1.80 -1.56
N GLN A 102 5.87 1.67 -0.36
CA GLN A 102 7.08 0.89 -0.12
C GLN A 102 6.90 -0.57 -0.51
N ASP A 103 5.77 -1.17 -0.15
CA ASP A 103 5.46 -2.57 -0.50
C ASP A 103 5.37 -2.75 -2.02
N LEU A 104 4.73 -1.83 -2.72
CA LEU A 104 4.63 -1.87 -4.18
C LEU A 104 5.98 -1.63 -4.84
N CYS A 105 6.82 -0.77 -4.27
CA CYS A 105 8.19 -0.56 -4.76
C CYS A 105 9.03 -1.84 -4.62
N GLU A 106 8.88 -2.58 -3.53
CA GLU A 106 9.59 -3.87 -3.35
C GLU A 106 9.17 -4.89 -4.41
N ILE A 107 7.88 -4.94 -4.74
CA ILE A 107 7.37 -5.82 -5.79
C ILE A 107 7.98 -5.42 -7.14
N GLU A 108 7.99 -4.15 -7.45
CA GLU A 108 8.55 -3.63 -8.70
C GLU A 108 10.05 -3.87 -8.79
N LEU A 109 10.76 -3.70 -7.69
CA LEU A 109 12.19 -3.95 -7.60
C LEU A 109 12.51 -5.42 -7.93
N LYS A 110 11.75 -6.36 -7.39
CA LYS A 110 11.89 -7.79 -7.68
C LYS A 110 11.61 -8.08 -9.15
N ARG A 111 10.62 -7.42 -9.73
CA ARG A 111 10.27 -7.58 -11.14
C ARG A 111 11.43 -7.12 -12.03
N LEU A 112 12.02 -5.97 -11.74
CA LEU A 112 13.15 -5.42 -12.49
C LEU A 112 14.37 -6.33 -12.40
N ALA A 113 14.67 -6.83 -11.20
CA ALA A 113 15.78 -7.75 -10.98
C ALA A 113 15.60 -9.06 -11.75
N ALA A 114 14.39 -9.61 -11.75
CA ALA A 114 14.06 -10.83 -12.49
C ALA A 114 14.20 -10.62 -14.00
N LYS A 115 13.78 -9.46 -14.50
CA LYS A 115 13.90 -9.09 -15.91
C LYS A 115 15.36 -9.03 -16.34
N ASP A 116 16.22 -8.39 -15.53
CA ASP A 116 17.64 -8.30 -15.82
C ASP A 116 18.31 -9.67 -15.84
N ALA A 117 17.98 -10.53 -14.86
CA ALA A 117 18.49 -11.89 -14.80
C ALA A 117 18.09 -12.70 -16.03
N ALA A 118 16.84 -12.57 -16.48
CA ALA A 118 16.35 -13.25 -17.70
C ALA A 118 17.09 -12.74 -18.95
N SER A 119 17.31 -11.43 -19.06
CA SER A 119 18.04 -10.85 -20.18
C SER A 119 19.50 -11.34 -20.22
N SER A 120 20.16 -11.38 -19.06
CA SER A 120 21.53 -11.90 -18.94
C SER A 120 21.61 -13.37 -19.34
N GLY A 121 20.64 -14.19 -18.89
CA GLY A 121 20.54 -15.58 -19.26
C GLY A 121 20.39 -15.78 -20.76
N ARG A 122 19.58 -15.00 -21.43
CA ARG A 122 19.40 -15.04 -22.88
C ARG A 122 20.70 -14.70 -23.61
N GLY A 123 21.44 -13.71 -23.13
CA GLY A 123 22.71 -13.32 -23.69
C GLY A 123 23.73 -14.45 -23.64
N VAL A 124 23.79 -15.17 -22.53
CA VAL A 124 24.70 -16.29 -22.34
C VAL A 124 24.38 -17.46 -23.27
N GLN A 125 23.11 -17.68 -23.56
CA GLN A 125 22.67 -18.82 -24.38
C GLN A 125 22.92 -18.61 -25.88
N ARG A 126 23.31 -17.46 -26.32
CA ARG A 126 23.62 -17.16 -27.69
C ARG A 126 25.10 -17.43 -27.98
#